data_c7b7101d93eb8fa23bf051dfd9819aed
#
_entry.id   c7b7101d93eb8fa23bf051dfd9819aed
#
_cell.length_a   1.000
_cell.length_b   1.000
_cell.length_c   1.000
_cell.angle_alpha   90.00
_cell.angle_beta   90.00
_cell.angle_gamma   90.00
#
_symmetry.space_group_name_H-M   'P 1'
#
loop_
_entity.id
_entity.type
_entity.pdbx_description
1 polymer ?
#
loop_
_entity_poly.entity_id
_entity_poly.type
_entity_poly.pdbx_seq_one_letter_code
_entity_poly.pdbx_strand_id
1 'polypeptide(L)'
;MFLLAITKRNIALRNVVSLYARNSPSARCASTSAYLLNKKSGQSSTITIKSPGEVKSYPATIKVYTRTGDKGTSSLFTGERRGKDDAVFEALGTTDELSSTLGLAIAHLQTQQNEKVDQLVSRLEIIQCLLQDVGSNVATPLKSNSQAKIKRTRFDADGHHCKSLELWIDEMSPDLPVHRSFILPSGGLAASTLHVARAICRRAERTLVPLIDDIDKETFMFVNRLSDFLFVAARWAAMAQRITEKIYVHQQGRVTEFDK
;
A
#
# COMPACT_ATOMS: atom_id res chain seq x y z
N MET A 1 -12.13 8.82 -9.89
CA MET A 1 -13.14 8.64 -8.83
C MET A 1 -12.50 8.34 -7.48
N PHE A 2 -11.41 7.60 -7.43
CA PHE A 2 -10.63 7.30 -6.22
C PHE A 2 -10.08 8.57 -5.53
N LEU A 3 -9.64 9.57 -6.29
CA LEU A 3 -9.03 10.80 -5.76
C LEU A 3 -9.97 11.70 -4.93
N LEU A 4 -11.28 11.70 -5.21
CA LEU A 4 -12.21 12.53 -4.43
C LEU A 4 -12.52 11.95 -3.03
N ALA A 5 -12.36 10.65 -2.85
CA ALA A 5 -12.48 10.00 -1.55
C ALA A 5 -11.26 10.25 -0.66
N ILE A 6 -10.07 10.43 -1.26
CA ILE A 6 -8.79 10.70 -0.57
C ILE A 6 -8.83 12.05 0.17
N THR A 7 -9.46 13.06 -0.42
CA THR A 7 -9.47 14.44 0.15
C THR A 7 -10.15 14.59 1.50
N LYS A 8 -11.10 13.72 1.85
CA LYS A 8 -11.85 13.80 3.12
C LYS A 8 -11.33 12.83 4.19
N ARG A 9 -10.56 11.79 3.84
CA ARG A 9 -10.02 10.81 4.78
C ARG A 9 -8.65 11.14 5.37
N ASN A 10 -7.80 11.93 4.68
CA ASN A 10 -6.43 12.22 5.12
C ASN A 10 -6.31 13.00 6.45
N ILE A 11 -7.37 13.63 6.94
CA ILE A 11 -7.36 14.30 8.24
C ILE A 11 -7.45 13.28 9.40
N ALA A 12 -8.14 12.16 9.19
CA ALA A 12 -8.29 11.12 10.21
C ALA A 12 -7.04 10.22 10.35
N LEU A 13 -6.34 9.94 9.24
CA LEU A 13 -5.18 9.04 9.21
C LEU A 13 -3.91 9.65 9.82
N ARG A 14 -3.70 10.98 9.76
CA ARG A 14 -2.58 11.64 10.46
C ARG A 14 -2.61 11.44 11.99
N ASN A 15 -3.78 11.25 12.56
CA ASN A 15 -3.91 10.98 14.00
C ASN A 15 -3.57 9.54 14.38
N VAL A 16 -3.75 8.59 13.47
CA VAL A 16 -3.42 7.17 13.72
C VAL A 16 -1.90 6.94 13.67
N VAL A 17 -1.21 7.50 12.68
CA VAL A 17 0.26 7.38 12.56
C VAL A 17 0.96 8.12 13.70
N SER A 18 0.47 9.29 14.13
CA SER A 18 1.01 10.03 15.28
C SER A 18 0.78 9.34 16.63
N LEU A 19 -0.25 8.52 16.77
CA LEU A 19 -0.50 7.70 17.96
C LEU A 19 0.42 6.47 18.03
N TYR A 20 0.78 5.89 16.89
CA TYR A 20 1.72 4.75 16.83
C TYR A 20 3.16 5.18 17.17
N ALA A 21 3.56 6.39 16.82
CA ALA A 21 4.91 6.90 17.12
C ALA A 21 5.13 7.27 18.59
N ARG A 22 4.10 7.36 19.41
CA ARG A 22 4.22 7.80 20.84
C ARG A 22 4.12 6.71 21.88
N ASN A 23 3.74 5.48 21.54
CA ASN A 23 3.56 4.39 22.51
C ASN A 23 4.15 3.08 21.99
N SER A 24 5.38 2.78 22.36
CA SER A 24 5.97 1.45 22.43
C SER A 24 6.09 1.04 23.90
N PRO A 25 6.21 -0.25 24.30
CA PRO A 25 5.55 -1.47 23.84
C PRO A 25 4.57 -1.99 24.91
N SER A 26 3.56 -2.71 24.51
CA SER A 26 2.55 -3.39 25.36
C SER A 26 1.15 -2.75 25.45
N ALA A 27 0.64 -2.11 24.42
CA ALA A 27 -0.78 -1.83 24.32
C ALA A 27 -1.42 -2.80 23.34
N ARG A 28 -2.19 -3.75 23.86
CA ARG A 28 -3.05 -4.67 23.11
C ARG A 28 -3.87 -3.87 22.09
N CYS A 29 -3.71 -4.21 20.82
CA CYS A 29 -4.57 -3.72 19.76
C CYS A 29 -6.00 -4.21 20.03
N ALA A 30 -6.82 -3.37 20.61
CA ALA A 30 -8.26 -3.56 20.65
C ALA A 30 -8.83 -3.03 19.32
N SER A 31 -8.67 -3.79 18.26
CA SER A 31 -9.41 -3.60 17.02
C SER A 31 -10.80 -4.15 17.20
N THR A 32 -11.72 -3.33 17.67
CA THR A 32 -13.14 -3.61 17.49
C THR A 32 -13.79 -2.34 17.00
N SER A 33 -13.72 -2.14 15.68
CA SER A 33 -14.61 -1.20 15.01
C SER A 33 -16.00 -1.83 14.97
N ALA A 34 -16.77 -1.64 16.04
CA ALA A 34 -18.14 -2.07 16.10
C ALA A 34 -19.00 -1.18 15.18
N TYR A 35 -19.32 -1.68 13.99
CA TYR A 35 -20.35 -1.10 13.14
C TYR A 35 -21.74 -1.43 13.73
N LEU A 36 -22.34 -0.51 14.48
CA LEU A 36 -23.72 -0.62 14.89
C LEU A 36 -24.62 -0.04 13.81
N LEU A 37 -25.25 -0.93 13.03
CA LEU A 37 -26.37 -0.59 12.15
C LEU A 37 -27.64 -0.51 13.00
N ASN A 38 -28.11 0.71 13.28
CA ASN A 38 -29.40 0.91 13.92
C ASN A 38 -30.46 1.18 12.85
N LYS A 39 -31.23 0.13 12.49
CA LYS A 39 -32.33 0.21 11.52
C LYS A 39 -33.61 0.60 12.25
N LYS A 40 -33.97 1.87 12.25
CA LYS A 40 -35.35 2.30 12.55
C LYS A 40 -36.14 2.41 11.24
N SER A 41 -37.24 1.71 11.17
CA SER A 41 -38.16 1.69 10.03
C SER A 41 -38.69 3.12 9.75
N GLY A 42 -38.47 3.62 8.51
CA GLY A 42 -39.20 4.75 7.97
C GLY A 42 -38.48 6.09 7.88
N GLN A 43 -37.15 6.18 8.16
CA GLN A 43 -36.39 7.42 7.99
C GLN A 43 -35.03 7.15 7.33
N SER A 44 -34.54 8.13 6.55
CA SER A 44 -33.22 8.14 5.91
C SER A 44 -32.14 7.66 6.86
N SER A 45 -31.47 6.55 6.53
CA SER A 45 -30.44 5.95 7.38
C SER A 45 -29.17 6.82 7.37
N THR A 46 -28.81 7.36 8.52
CA THR A 46 -27.55 8.11 8.74
C THR A 46 -26.52 7.17 9.36
N ILE A 47 -25.36 7.03 8.74
CA ILE A 47 -24.23 6.30 9.32
C ILE A 47 -23.47 7.24 10.25
N THR A 48 -23.41 6.90 11.53
CA THR A 48 -22.68 7.67 12.54
C THR A 48 -21.35 7.00 12.84
N ILE A 49 -20.23 7.66 12.53
CA ILE A 49 -18.89 7.22 12.88
C ILE A 49 -18.46 8.00 14.12
N LYS A 50 -18.27 7.27 15.24
CA LYS A 50 -17.76 7.85 16.48
C LYS A 50 -16.23 7.85 16.42
N SER A 51 -15.60 9.04 16.37
CA SER A 51 -14.22 9.26 16.76
C SER A 51 -14.19 9.91 18.16
N PRO A 52 -13.12 9.72 18.96
CA PRO A 52 -13.03 10.39 20.26
C PRO A 52 -13.07 11.91 20.07
N GLY A 53 -14.21 12.52 20.32
CA GLY A 53 -14.39 13.98 20.33
C GLY A 53 -15.42 14.58 19.39
N GLU A 54 -15.85 13.95 18.30
CA GLU A 54 -16.88 14.50 17.41
C GLU A 54 -17.71 13.42 16.71
N VAL A 55 -19.02 13.56 16.76
CA VAL A 55 -19.97 12.76 15.98
C VAL A 55 -20.27 13.51 14.69
N LYS A 56 -19.71 13.08 13.56
CA LYS A 56 -20.06 13.62 12.24
C LYS A 56 -21.12 12.73 11.60
N SER A 57 -22.30 13.26 11.32
CA SER A 57 -23.33 12.58 10.56
C SER A 57 -23.10 12.81 9.06
N TYR A 58 -23.07 11.73 8.29
CA TYR A 58 -22.97 11.79 6.83
C TYR A 58 -24.29 11.31 6.21
N PRO A 59 -24.76 11.93 5.11
CA PRO A 59 -25.95 11.44 4.41
C PRO A 59 -25.73 10.02 3.91
N ALA A 60 -26.73 9.17 4.07
CA ALA A 60 -26.68 7.72 3.83
C ALA A 60 -26.45 7.31 2.36
N THR A 61 -26.51 8.23 1.42
CA THR A 61 -26.39 7.95 -0.02
C THR A 61 -25.43 8.88 -0.69
N ILE A 62 -24.13 8.57 -0.62
CA ILE A 62 -23.12 9.19 -1.49
C ILE A 62 -23.04 8.36 -2.76
N LYS A 63 -23.47 8.93 -3.90
CA LYS A 63 -23.26 8.27 -5.19
C LYS A 63 -21.78 8.13 -5.46
N VAL A 64 -21.34 6.90 -5.71
CA VAL A 64 -19.94 6.60 -6.03
C VAL A 64 -19.58 7.06 -7.45
N TYR A 65 -20.51 7.01 -8.38
CA TYR A 65 -20.32 7.44 -9.76
C TYR A 65 -20.61 8.93 -9.95
N THR A 66 -19.67 9.65 -10.59
CA THR A 66 -19.80 11.08 -10.89
C THR A 66 -19.96 11.35 -12.40
N ARG A 67 -19.69 10.36 -13.25
CA ARG A 67 -19.70 10.43 -14.73
C ARG A 67 -18.79 11.50 -15.33
N THR A 68 -17.96 12.16 -14.54
CA THR A 68 -17.06 13.24 -14.98
C THR A 68 -15.88 12.72 -15.80
N GLY A 69 -15.63 11.42 -15.77
CA GLY A 69 -14.53 10.75 -16.47
C GLY A 69 -14.91 10.03 -17.76
N ASP A 70 -16.19 10.08 -18.19
CA ASP A 70 -16.70 9.28 -19.31
C ASP A 70 -16.13 9.74 -20.67
N LYS A 71 -15.58 10.96 -20.74
CA LYS A 71 -14.91 11.51 -21.93
C LYS A 71 -13.39 11.24 -21.97
N GLY A 72 -12.88 10.28 -21.22
CA GLY A 72 -11.47 9.90 -21.25
C GLY A 72 -10.55 10.87 -20.48
N THR A 73 -11.09 11.78 -19.67
CA THR A 73 -10.29 12.70 -18.85
C THR A 73 -10.53 12.46 -17.36
N SER A 74 -9.54 12.80 -16.53
CA SER A 74 -9.67 12.78 -15.07
C SER A 74 -9.02 14.02 -14.45
N SER A 75 -9.29 14.28 -13.17
CA SER A 75 -8.74 15.43 -12.45
C SER A 75 -7.65 15.00 -11.47
N LEU A 76 -6.55 15.72 -11.48
CA LEU A 76 -5.54 15.66 -10.43
C LEU A 76 -6.08 16.24 -9.10
N PHE A 77 -5.35 16.04 -8.02
CA PHE A 77 -5.69 16.65 -6.73
C PHE A 77 -5.66 18.18 -6.79
N THR A 78 -4.83 18.75 -7.65
CA THR A 78 -4.78 20.19 -7.92
C THR A 78 -6.06 20.77 -8.53
N GLY A 79 -6.90 19.92 -9.15
CA GLY A 79 -8.08 20.30 -9.91
C GLY A 79 -7.82 20.41 -11.41
N GLU A 80 -6.57 20.33 -11.85
CA GLU A 80 -6.19 20.23 -13.24
C GLU A 80 -6.78 18.97 -13.89
N ARG A 81 -7.28 19.07 -15.10
CA ARG A 81 -7.81 17.91 -15.85
C ARG A 81 -6.83 17.52 -16.94
N ARG A 82 -6.57 16.21 -17.02
CA ARG A 82 -5.70 15.60 -18.03
C ARG A 82 -6.37 14.39 -18.67
N GLY A 83 -5.86 13.91 -19.81
CA GLY A 83 -6.23 12.63 -20.38
C GLY A 83 -5.95 11.50 -19.41
N LYS A 84 -6.74 10.44 -19.43
CA LYS A 84 -6.51 9.26 -18.57
C LYS A 84 -5.27 8.46 -18.99
N ASP A 85 -4.71 8.75 -20.14
CA ASP A 85 -3.47 8.25 -20.71
C ASP A 85 -2.23 9.02 -20.24
N ASP A 86 -2.39 10.07 -19.43
CA ASP A 86 -1.27 10.81 -18.83
C ASP A 86 -0.48 9.92 -17.87
N ALA A 87 0.87 10.06 -17.87
CA ALA A 87 1.78 9.29 -17.02
C ALA A 87 1.43 9.34 -15.53
N VAL A 88 0.84 10.43 -15.06
CA VAL A 88 0.37 10.55 -13.67
C VAL A 88 -0.72 9.52 -13.36
N PHE A 89 -1.68 9.30 -14.26
CA PHE A 89 -2.74 8.31 -14.02
C PHE A 89 -2.24 6.88 -14.15
N GLU A 90 -1.26 6.61 -15.00
CA GLU A 90 -0.57 5.32 -15.07
C GLU A 90 0.15 5.00 -13.74
N ALA A 91 0.91 5.97 -13.21
CA ALA A 91 1.58 5.82 -11.92
C ALA A 91 0.58 5.63 -10.76
N LEU A 92 -0.51 6.40 -10.75
CA LEU A 92 -1.58 6.27 -9.76
C LEU A 92 -2.27 4.90 -9.84
N GLY A 93 -2.58 4.43 -11.05
CA GLY A 93 -3.22 3.13 -11.27
C GLY A 93 -2.33 1.98 -10.82
N THR A 94 -1.04 2.03 -11.15
CA THR A 94 -0.07 1.01 -10.75
C THR A 94 0.17 0.99 -9.23
N THR A 95 0.16 2.16 -8.58
CA THR A 95 0.25 2.28 -7.11
C THR A 95 -0.99 1.69 -6.43
N ASP A 96 -2.18 1.90 -6.99
CA ASP A 96 -3.42 1.31 -6.49
C ASP A 96 -3.47 -0.21 -6.67
N GLU A 97 -2.97 -0.72 -7.79
CA GLU A 97 -2.80 -2.16 -8.05
C GLU A 97 -1.86 -2.80 -7.02
N LEU A 98 -0.74 -2.13 -6.70
CA LEU A 98 0.18 -2.56 -5.64
C LEU A 98 -0.53 -2.63 -4.29
N SER A 99 -1.25 -1.58 -3.90
CA SER A 99 -2.00 -1.54 -2.64
C SER A 99 -3.05 -2.63 -2.56
N SER A 100 -3.77 -2.89 -3.66
CA SER A 100 -4.78 -3.96 -3.75
C SER A 100 -4.14 -5.34 -3.61
N THR A 101 -2.97 -5.56 -4.21
CA THR A 101 -2.22 -6.82 -4.10
C THR A 101 -1.69 -7.04 -2.69
N LEU A 102 -1.27 -5.98 -1.98
CA LEU A 102 -0.91 -6.06 -0.57
C LEU A 102 -2.11 -6.48 0.29
N GLY A 103 -3.31 -5.95 0.00
CA GLY A 103 -4.54 -6.39 0.68
C GLY A 103 -4.80 -7.89 0.51
N LEU A 104 -4.56 -8.43 -0.69
CA LEU A 104 -4.66 -9.87 -0.93
C LEU A 104 -3.62 -10.66 -0.13
N ALA A 105 -2.37 -10.19 -0.07
CA ALA A 105 -1.32 -10.82 0.73
C ALA A 105 -1.66 -10.82 2.22
N ILE A 106 -2.16 -9.71 2.75
CA ILE A 106 -2.64 -9.59 4.14
C ILE A 106 -3.75 -10.62 4.42
N ALA A 107 -4.75 -10.73 3.54
CA ALA A 107 -5.82 -11.71 3.71
C ALA A 107 -5.29 -13.15 3.79
N HIS A 108 -4.29 -13.51 2.98
CA HIS A 108 -3.64 -14.83 3.07
C HIS A 108 -2.80 -15.02 4.34
N LEU A 109 -2.15 -13.96 4.84
CA LEU A 109 -1.39 -14.01 6.10
C LEU A 109 -2.31 -14.19 7.30
N GLN A 110 -3.43 -13.48 7.36
CA GLN A 110 -4.40 -13.51 8.47
C GLN A 110 -5.12 -14.86 8.63
N THR A 111 -5.00 -15.78 7.67
CA THR A 111 -5.51 -17.16 7.88
C THR A 111 -4.72 -17.95 8.94
N GLN A 112 -3.61 -17.38 9.44
CA GLN A 112 -2.71 -18.04 10.39
C GLN A 112 -2.64 -17.27 11.70
N GLN A 113 -2.74 -17.98 12.81
CA GLN A 113 -2.56 -17.43 14.15
C GLN A 113 -1.08 -17.54 14.55
N ASN A 114 -0.30 -16.48 14.31
CA ASN A 114 1.11 -16.40 14.64
C ASN A 114 1.49 -14.94 14.89
N GLU A 115 2.01 -14.64 16.09
CA GLU A 115 2.41 -13.28 16.49
C GLU A 115 3.41 -12.63 15.52
N LYS A 116 4.34 -13.41 14.98
CA LYS A 116 5.28 -12.92 13.97
C LYS A 116 4.56 -12.53 12.67
N VAL A 117 3.54 -13.27 12.26
CA VAL A 117 2.70 -12.95 11.08
C VAL A 117 1.91 -11.69 11.33
N ASP A 118 1.35 -11.49 12.54
CA ASP A 118 0.58 -10.30 12.90
C ASP A 118 1.43 -9.03 12.81
N GLN A 119 2.72 -9.13 13.18
CA GLN A 119 3.67 -8.02 13.02
C GLN A 119 3.89 -7.67 11.54
N LEU A 120 4.05 -8.66 10.66
CA LEU A 120 4.16 -8.44 9.21
C LEU A 120 2.87 -7.83 8.65
N VAL A 121 1.71 -8.33 9.04
CA VAL A 121 0.40 -7.77 8.64
C VAL A 121 0.32 -6.29 9.00
N SER A 122 0.67 -5.91 10.24
CA SER A 122 0.65 -4.52 10.69
C SER A 122 1.58 -3.63 9.86
N ARG A 123 2.76 -4.12 9.48
CA ARG A 123 3.70 -3.40 8.59
C ARG A 123 3.12 -3.20 7.19
N LEU A 124 2.47 -4.22 6.64
CA LEU A 124 1.84 -4.14 5.32
C LEU A 124 0.64 -3.18 5.31
N GLU A 125 -0.15 -3.13 6.38
CA GLU A 125 -1.25 -2.15 6.54
C GLU A 125 -0.73 -0.71 6.61
N ILE A 126 0.38 -0.48 7.32
CA ILE A 126 1.06 0.82 7.33
C ILE A 126 1.51 1.20 5.90
N ILE A 127 2.12 0.25 5.18
CA ILE A 127 2.55 0.48 3.79
C ILE A 127 1.37 0.82 2.88
N GLN A 128 0.21 0.17 3.03
CA GLN A 128 -0.99 0.54 2.27
C GLN A 128 -1.42 1.99 2.55
N CYS A 129 -1.33 2.46 3.80
CA CYS A 129 -1.59 3.85 4.13
C CYS A 129 -0.58 4.79 3.45
N LEU A 130 0.71 4.45 3.50
CA LEU A 130 1.77 5.23 2.86
C LEU A 130 1.63 5.26 1.33
N LEU A 131 1.14 4.20 0.69
CA LEU A 131 0.85 4.19 -0.75
C LEU A 131 -0.28 5.18 -1.12
N GLN A 132 -1.23 5.46 -0.22
CA GLN A 132 -2.22 6.54 -0.43
C GLN A 132 -1.54 7.91 -0.37
N ASP A 133 -0.56 8.11 0.51
CA ASP A 133 0.21 9.35 0.58
C ASP A 133 1.13 9.51 -0.65
N VAL A 134 1.78 8.44 -1.12
CA VAL A 134 2.48 8.38 -2.42
C VAL A 134 1.54 8.82 -3.55
N GLY A 135 0.35 8.23 -3.65
CA GLY A 135 -0.64 8.61 -4.65
C GLY A 135 -1.06 10.08 -4.55
N SER A 136 -1.18 10.61 -3.34
CA SER A 136 -1.50 12.03 -3.11
C SER A 136 -0.38 12.96 -3.59
N ASN A 137 0.88 12.58 -3.37
CA ASN A 137 2.05 13.32 -3.85
C ASN A 137 2.11 13.30 -5.39
N VAL A 138 1.99 12.14 -6.00
CA VAL A 138 1.97 11.97 -7.48
C VAL A 138 0.84 12.77 -8.13
N ALA A 139 -0.35 12.81 -7.49
CA ALA A 139 -1.50 13.59 -7.97
C ALA A 139 -1.36 15.11 -7.76
N THR A 140 -0.24 15.58 -7.20
CA THR A 140 0.02 16.99 -6.90
C THR A 140 1.41 17.39 -7.43
N PRO A 141 1.58 17.55 -8.75
CA PRO A 141 2.87 17.90 -9.33
C PRO A 141 3.48 19.14 -8.66
N LEU A 142 4.78 19.09 -8.37
CA LEU A 142 5.52 20.18 -7.71
C LEU A 142 5.49 21.50 -8.50
N LYS A 143 5.34 21.41 -9.83
CA LYS A 143 5.22 22.56 -10.73
C LYS A 143 3.82 23.19 -10.75
N SER A 144 2.87 22.65 -9.98
CA SER A 144 1.50 23.18 -9.95
C SER A 144 1.45 24.52 -9.19
N ASN A 145 0.49 25.37 -9.56
CA ASN A 145 0.30 26.69 -8.95
C ASN A 145 -0.27 26.64 -7.51
N SER A 146 -0.61 25.46 -6.99
CA SER A 146 -1.27 25.32 -5.68
C SER A 146 -0.30 24.95 -4.57
N GLN A 147 0.48 25.94 -4.10
CA GLN A 147 1.45 25.77 -3.00
C GLN A 147 0.86 25.15 -1.74
N ALA A 148 -0.40 25.50 -1.40
CA ALA A 148 -1.08 24.94 -0.23
C ALA A 148 -1.35 23.44 -0.38
N LYS A 149 -1.66 22.96 -1.60
CA LYS A 149 -1.85 21.54 -1.88
C LYS A 149 -0.53 20.81 -1.90
N ILE A 150 0.50 21.35 -2.54
CA ILE A 150 1.87 20.80 -2.53
C ILE A 150 2.34 20.59 -1.10
N LYS A 151 2.24 21.62 -0.24
CA LYS A 151 2.64 21.50 1.18
C LYS A 151 1.87 20.41 1.93
N ARG A 152 0.59 20.19 1.58
CA ARG A 152 -0.25 19.17 2.22
C ARG A 152 0.10 17.75 1.79
N THR A 153 0.57 17.56 0.56
CA THR A 153 0.86 16.26 -0.03
C THR A 153 2.35 15.93 -0.06
N ARG A 154 3.19 16.71 0.64
CA ARG A 154 4.61 16.36 0.83
C ARG A 154 4.73 14.98 1.42
N PHE A 155 5.62 14.20 0.85
CA PHE A 155 5.86 12.82 1.27
C PHE A 155 7.22 12.68 1.94
N ASP A 156 7.24 12.13 3.14
CA ASP A 156 8.44 11.67 3.88
C ASP A 156 9.61 12.67 3.92
N ALA A 157 9.31 13.97 4.11
CA ALA A 157 10.31 15.03 4.09
C ALA A 157 11.50 14.79 5.05
N ASP A 158 11.30 14.00 6.09
CA ASP A 158 12.33 13.65 7.09
C ASP A 158 13.00 12.30 6.82
N GLY A 159 12.60 11.58 5.76
CA GLY A 159 13.12 10.27 5.36
C GLY A 159 12.85 9.13 6.36
N HIS A 160 11.82 9.28 7.21
CA HIS A 160 11.51 8.29 8.24
C HIS A 160 10.92 7.00 7.68
N HIS A 161 10.10 7.09 6.63
CA HIS A 161 9.43 5.91 6.07
C HIS A 161 10.41 5.01 5.33
N CYS A 162 11.36 5.60 4.60
CA CYS A 162 12.42 4.84 3.94
C CYS A 162 13.32 4.13 4.97
N LYS A 163 13.71 4.83 6.05
CA LYS A 163 14.47 4.23 7.15
C LYS A 163 13.69 3.13 7.87
N SER A 164 12.38 3.27 8.03
CA SER A 164 11.54 2.22 8.63
C SER A 164 11.54 0.95 7.79
N LEU A 165 11.48 1.06 6.45
CA LEU A 165 11.61 -0.10 5.58
C LEU A 165 12.96 -0.80 5.74
N GLU A 166 14.06 -0.03 5.81
CA GLU A 166 15.42 -0.56 6.03
C GLU A 166 15.53 -1.28 7.37
N LEU A 167 15.04 -0.68 8.44
CA LEU A 167 15.00 -1.32 9.76
C LEU A 167 14.21 -2.62 9.76
N TRP A 168 13.05 -2.66 9.11
CA TRP A 168 12.25 -3.88 9.02
C TRP A 168 12.92 -4.98 8.18
N ILE A 169 13.67 -4.61 7.15
CA ILE A 169 14.51 -5.52 6.38
C ILE A 169 15.59 -6.12 7.29
N ASP A 170 16.30 -5.25 8.03
CA ASP A 170 17.40 -5.65 8.92
C ASP A 170 16.91 -6.53 10.08
N GLU A 171 15.72 -6.28 10.61
CA GLU A 171 15.12 -7.12 11.65
C GLU A 171 14.70 -8.52 11.15
N MET A 172 14.24 -8.63 9.93
CA MET A 172 13.75 -9.90 9.36
C MET A 172 14.87 -10.74 8.72
N SER A 173 15.89 -10.10 8.19
CA SER A 173 16.93 -10.78 7.40
C SER A 173 17.75 -11.82 8.17
N PRO A 174 18.11 -11.64 9.46
CA PRO A 174 18.87 -12.63 10.22
C PRO A 174 18.16 -13.97 10.42
N ASP A 175 16.81 -13.96 10.41
CA ASP A 175 16.01 -15.18 10.57
C ASP A 175 15.94 -15.99 9.26
N LEU A 176 16.34 -15.40 8.11
CA LEU A 176 16.18 -16.01 6.80
C LEU A 176 17.37 -16.91 6.43
N PRO A 177 17.13 -18.06 5.80
CA PRO A 177 18.20 -18.89 5.25
C PRO A 177 19.07 -18.12 4.26
N VAL A 178 20.39 -18.28 4.35
CA VAL A 178 21.31 -17.70 3.37
C VAL A 178 21.25 -18.53 2.08
N HIS A 179 20.80 -17.92 0.99
CA HIS A 179 20.80 -18.54 -0.32
C HIS A 179 21.88 -17.93 -1.22
N ARG A 180 22.70 -18.80 -1.84
CA ARG A 180 23.71 -18.40 -2.85
C ARG A 180 23.15 -18.45 -4.27
N SER A 181 21.90 -18.84 -4.44
CA SER A 181 21.22 -19.00 -5.74
C SER A 181 19.99 -18.11 -5.81
N PHE A 182 19.52 -17.81 -7.02
CA PHE A 182 18.26 -17.08 -7.21
C PHE A 182 17.08 -17.92 -6.68
N ILE A 183 16.15 -17.24 -6.00
CA ILE A 183 14.92 -17.82 -5.49
C ILE A 183 13.82 -17.59 -6.51
N LEU A 184 13.08 -18.64 -6.84
CA LEU A 184 11.88 -18.53 -7.67
C LEU A 184 10.71 -18.04 -6.81
N PRO A 185 9.77 -17.23 -7.36
CA PRO A 185 8.54 -16.85 -6.67
C PRO A 185 7.77 -18.09 -6.21
N SER A 186 7.79 -18.36 -4.90
CA SER A 186 7.26 -19.59 -4.28
C SER A 186 7.10 -19.37 -2.78
N GLY A 187 6.82 -20.41 -1.99
CA GLY A 187 6.71 -20.31 -0.54
C GLY A 187 5.26 -20.20 -0.02
N GLY A 188 4.29 -20.69 -0.81
CA GLY A 188 2.86 -20.65 -0.46
C GLY A 188 2.15 -19.40 -0.95
N LEU A 189 0.83 -19.31 -0.68
CA LEU A 189 -0.03 -18.24 -1.23
C LEU A 189 0.40 -16.86 -0.78
N ALA A 190 0.65 -16.63 0.51
CA ALA A 190 1.07 -15.34 1.02
C ALA A 190 2.40 -14.88 0.44
N ALA A 191 3.42 -15.75 0.46
CA ALA A 191 4.73 -15.46 -0.10
C ALA A 191 4.67 -15.20 -1.62
N SER A 192 3.95 -16.03 -2.37
CA SER A 192 3.78 -15.85 -3.82
C SER A 192 3.05 -14.54 -4.14
N THR A 193 2.03 -14.17 -3.36
CA THR A 193 1.31 -12.90 -3.52
C THR A 193 2.23 -11.70 -3.22
N LEU A 194 3.10 -11.79 -2.19
CA LEU A 194 4.10 -10.76 -1.90
C LEU A 194 5.15 -10.65 -3.02
N HIS A 195 5.53 -11.75 -3.67
CA HIS A 195 6.38 -11.70 -4.86
C HIS A 195 5.68 -11.03 -6.05
N VAL A 196 4.36 -11.22 -6.23
CA VAL A 196 3.56 -10.47 -7.22
C VAL A 196 3.55 -8.98 -6.85
N ALA A 197 3.26 -8.64 -5.59
CA ALA A 197 3.32 -7.27 -5.10
C ALA A 197 4.68 -6.62 -5.36
N ARG A 198 5.78 -7.33 -5.11
CA ARG A 198 7.13 -6.88 -5.44
C ARG A 198 7.31 -6.58 -6.92
N ALA A 199 6.81 -7.43 -7.80
CA ALA A 199 6.92 -7.21 -9.25
C ALA A 199 6.10 -5.98 -9.69
N ILE A 200 4.89 -5.78 -9.12
CA ILE A 200 4.06 -4.60 -9.34
C ILE A 200 4.74 -3.35 -8.77
N CYS A 201 5.36 -3.41 -7.58
CA CYS A 201 6.12 -2.32 -6.98
C CYS A 201 7.24 -1.85 -7.91
N ARG A 202 7.98 -2.77 -8.51
CA ARG A 202 9.00 -2.45 -9.53
C ARG A 202 8.42 -1.88 -10.83
N ARG A 203 7.18 -2.21 -11.17
CA ARG A 203 6.47 -1.55 -12.27
C ARG A 203 6.07 -0.14 -11.85
N ALA A 204 5.51 0.06 -10.66
CA ALA A 204 5.18 1.38 -10.12
C ALA A 204 6.41 2.29 -10.07
N GLU A 205 7.54 1.79 -9.61
CA GLU A 205 8.83 2.52 -9.65
C GLU A 205 9.14 3.03 -11.07
N ARG A 206 9.04 2.17 -12.10
CA ARG A 206 9.29 2.59 -13.49
C ARG A 206 8.29 3.62 -14.02
N THR A 207 7.02 3.56 -13.60
CA THR A 207 6.01 4.56 -13.99
C THR A 207 6.21 5.91 -13.32
N LEU A 208 6.94 5.97 -12.20
CA LEU A 208 7.33 7.21 -11.54
C LEU A 208 8.54 7.89 -12.20
N VAL A 209 9.36 7.17 -12.96
CA VAL A 209 10.57 7.73 -13.60
C VAL A 209 10.27 8.98 -14.47
N PRO A 210 9.24 8.98 -15.35
CA PRO A 210 8.90 10.18 -16.13
C PRO A 210 8.44 11.36 -15.28
N LEU A 211 8.07 11.14 -14.02
CA LEU A 211 7.51 12.13 -13.11
C LEU A 211 8.51 12.59 -12.04
N ILE A 212 9.76 12.16 -12.11
CA ILE A 212 10.75 12.33 -11.03
C ILE A 212 10.99 13.80 -10.65
N ASP A 213 10.85 14.72 -11.62
CA ASP A 213 11.00 16.17 -11.41
C ASP A 213 9.70 16.84 -10.93
N ASP A 214 8.61 16.10 -10.87
CA ASP A 214 7.27 16.60 -10.51
C ASP A 214 6.76 16.02 -9.18
N ILE A 215 7.50 15.12 -8.55
CA ILE A 215 7.19 14.48 -7.26
C ILE A 215 8.29 14.73 -6.25
N ASP A 216 8.02 14.49 -4.96
CA ASP A 216 9.06 14.49 -3.94
C ASP A 216 10.05 13.36 -4.18
N LYS A 217 11.34 13.66 -4.02
CA LYS A 217 12.42 12.69 -4.17
C LYS A 217 12.22 11.45 -3.27
N GLU A 218 11.74 11.69 -2.08
CA GLU A 218 11.47 10.67 -1.06
C GLU A 218 10.37 9.70 -1.50
N THR A 219 9.43 10.14 -2.31
CA THR A 219 8.38 9.29 -2.92
C THR A 219 9.02 8.21 -3.81
N PHE A 220 9.93 8.60 -4.69
CA PHE A 220 10.63 7.66 -5.56
C PHE A 220 11.54 6.71 -4.75
N MET A 221 12.30 7.26 -3.79
CA MET A 221 13.19 6.47 -2.93
C MET A 221 12.41 5.43 -2.11
N PHE A 222 11.24 5.80 -1.57
CA PHE A 222 10.39 4.90 -0.82
C PHE A 222 9.90 3.73 -1.68
N VAL A 223 9.36 4.01 -2.87
CA VAL A 223 8.86 2.95 -3.77
C VAL A 223 9.99 2.01 -4.22
N ASN A 224 11.19 2.54 -4.49
CA ASN A 224 12.37 1.72 -4.78
C ASN A 224 12.70 0.79 -3.59
N ARG A 225 12.84 1.34 -2.37
CA ARG A 225 13.15 0.56 -1.16
C ARG A 225 12.05 -0.43 -0.79
N LEU A 226 10.79 -0.10 -1.08
CA LEU A 226 9.65 -0.99 -0.83
C LEU A 226 9.78 -2.30 -1.59
N SER A 227 10.37 -2.30 -2.78
CA SER A 227 10.59 -3.54 -3.55
C SER A 227 11.54 -4.50 -2.82
N ASP A 228 12.55 -4.00 -2.12
CA ASP A 228 13.49 -4.80 -1.33
C ASP A 228 12.80 -5.36 -0.08
N PHE A 229 12.03 -4.51 0.61
CA PHE A 229 11.21 -4.97 1.74
C PHE A 229 10.25 -6.09 1.35
N LEU A 230 9.55 -5.97 0.23
CA LEU A 230 8.60 -6.99 -0.23
C LEU A 230 9.29 -8.30 -0.59
N PHE A 231 10.53 -8.27 -1.08
CA PHE A 231 11.32 -9.47 -1.28
C PHE A 231 11.63 -10.19 0.03
N VAL A 232 12.09 -9.46 1.04
CA VAL A 232 12.38 -10.01 2.36
C VAL A 232 11.11 -10.49 3.04
N ALA A 233 10.02 -9.73 2.96
CA ALA A 233 8.71 -10.07 3.51
C ALA A 233 8.14 -11.36 2.90
N ALA A 234 8.30 -11.57 1.58
CA ALA A 234 7.86 -12.80 0.91
C ALA A 234 8.60 -14.04 1.45
N ARG A 235 9.92 -13.96 1.55
CA ARG A 235 10.75 -15.02 2.10
C ARG A 235 10.40 -15.31 3.57
N TRP A 236 10.22 -14.24 4.32
CA TRP A 236 9.89 -14.35 5.73
C TRP A 236 8.50 -14.96 5.94
N ALA A 237 7.51 -14.62 5.09
CA ALA A 237 6.20 -15.26 5.10
C ALA A 237 6.30 -16.78 4.80
N ALA A 238 7.12 -17.18 3.81
CA ALA A 238 7.36 -18.60 3.52
C ALA A 238 7.94 -19.33 4.73
N MET A 239 8.97 -18.75 5.37
CA MET A 239 9.59 -19.31 6.57
C MET A 239 8.60 -19.42 7.74
N ALA A 240 7.81 -18.36 8.01
CA ALA A 240 6.80 -18.37 9.06
C ALA A 240 5.73 -19.44 8.85
N GLN A 241 5.41 -19.74 7.60
CA GLN A 241 4.50 -20.79 7.19
C GLN A 241 5.16 -22.18 7.10
N ARG A 242 6.46 -22.28 7.33
CA ARG A 242 7.27 -23.50 7.17
C ARG A 242 7.17 -24.12 5.77
N ILE A 243 7.03 -23.27 4.75
CA ILE A 243 6.96 -23.68 3.34
C ILE A 243 8.31 -23.41 2.70
N THR A 244 8.89 -24.43 2.06
CA THR A 244 10.20 -24.33 1.42
C THR A 244 10.14 -23.48 0.15
N GLU A 245 11.08 -22.54 0.01
CA GLU A 245 11.29 -21.74 -1.19
C GLU A 245 11.94 -22.61 -2.29
N LYS A 246 11.56 -22.36 -3.55
CA LYS A 246 12.19 -23.02 -4.71
C LYS A 246 13.40 -22.23 -5.18
N ILE A 247 14.50 -22.91 -5.39
CA ILE A 247 15.75 -22.34 -5.89
C ILE A 247 15.80 -22.50 -7.41
N TYR A 248 16.31 -21.48 -8.10
CA TYR A 248 16.58 -21.55 -9.54
C TYR A 248 17.68 -22.59 -9.83
N VAL A 249 17.41 -23.51 -10.74
CA VAL A 249 18.37 -24.47 -11.28
C VAL A 249 18.45 -24.24 -12.79
N HIS A 250 19.66 -24.01 -13.27
CA HIS A 250 19.90 -23.82 -14.71
C HIS A 250 19.59 -25.12 -15.47
N GLN A 251 18.78 -25.03 -16.53
CA GLN A 251 18.28 -26.21 -17.27
C GLN A 251 19.18 -26.67 -18.40
N GLN A 252 20.44 -26.22 -18.50
CA GLN A 252 21.34 -26.69 -19.53
C GLN A 252 21.53 -28.23 -19.47
N GLY A 253 21.18 -28.91 -20.56
CA GLY A 253 21.41 -30.37 -20.75
C GLY A 253 20.37 -31.27 -20.10
N ARG A 254 19.28 -30.76 -19.51
CA ARG A 254 18.15 -31.62 -19.14
C ARG A 254 17.18 -31.75 -20.31
N VAL A 255 17.15 -32.91 -20.95
CA VAL A 255 16.02 -33.32 -21.79
C VAL A 255 14.81 -33.37 -20.86
N THR A 256 13.82 -32.53 -21.09
CA THR A 256 12.58 -32.50 -20.30
C THR A 256 11.84 -33.82 -20.61
N GLU A 257 11.39 -34.53 -19.56
CA GLU A 257 10.56 -35.75 -19.65
C GLU A 257 9.19 -35.53 -20.33
N PHE A 258 9.00 -34.37 -20.98
CA PHE A 258 7.78 -34.02 -21.68
C PHE A 258 7.71 -34.43 -23.14
N ASP A 259 8.76 -35.08 -23.68
CA ASP A 259 8.83 -35.58 -25.06
C ASP A 259 8.57 -37.11 -25.16
N LYS A 260 7.69 -37.64 -24.30
CA LYS A 260 7.19 -39.02 -24.43
C LYS A 260 5.67 -39.06 -24.44
#